data_66143b8c101a07134b30cbf94922ce67
#
_entry.id   66143b8c101a07134b30cbf94922ce67
#
_cell.length_a   1.000
_cell.length_b   1.000
_cell.length_c   1.000
_cell.angle_alpha   90.00
_cell.angle_beta   90.00
_cell.angle_gamma   90.00
#
_symmetry.space_group_name_H-M   'P 1'
#
loop_
_entity.id
_entity.type
_entity.pdbx_description
1 polymer ?
#
loop_
_entity_poly.entity_id
_entity_poly.type
_entity_poly.pdbx_seq_one_letter_code
_entity_poly.pdbx_strand_id
1 'polypeptide(L)'
;LLLTLSVVFASVFGVTQSAFAMHIMEGYLPKAHCIAWGVVCIPFLVAGFISLRKIVTKERKSLIVLAMAGAYTFVLSALKIPSVSGSSSHPTGTGLGATLFGPSVMSVIGIIVLLFQALLLAHGGLTTLGANTFSMAIAGPFLSYGIYKLCKALKVNKMVGVFLACTLGDLFTYCVTSFQLALAYPSEVGGVLASAVKFLSIFAVTQVPLA
;
A
#
# COMPACT_ATOMS: atom_id res chain seq x y z
N LEU A 1 -6.46 -1.22 40.59
CA LEU A 1 -6.36 -0.15 39.58
C LEU A 1 -5.59 -0.60 38.33
N LEU A 2 -4.33 -1.13 38.45
CA LEU A 2 -3.54 -1.63 37.29
C LEU A 2 -4.22 -2.81 36.62
N LEU A 3 -4.78 -3.74 37.35
CA LEU A 3 -5.51 -4.91 36.84
C LEU A 3 -6.83 -4.49 36.16
N THR A 4 -7.55 -3.54 36.70
CA THR A 4 -8.75 -2.98 36.05
C THR A 4 -8.42 -2.20 34.80
N LEU A 5 -7.34 -1.42 34.78
CA LEU A 5 -6.84 -0.72 33.60
C LEU A 5 -6.37 -1.70 32.51
N SER A 6 -5.68 -2.79 32.88
CA SER A 6 -5.25 -3.80 31.90
C SER A 6 -6.42 -4.63 31.35
N VAL A 7 -7.45 -4.92 32.16
CA VAL A 7 -8.67 -5.59 31.69
C VAL A 7 -9.49 -4.67 30.79
N VAL A 8 -9.63 -3.39 31.14
CA VAL A 8 -10.29 -2.40 30.27
C VAL A 8 -9.51 -2.21 28.97
N PHE A 9 -8.18 -2.12 29.04
CA PHE A 9 -7.33 -2.04 27.86
C PHE A 9 -7.46 -3.29 27.00
N ALA A 10 -7.43 -4.50 27.58
CA ALA A 10 -7.63 -5.75 26.89
C ALA A 10 -9.05 -5.89 26.32
N SER A 11 -10.09 -5.40 26.99
CA SER A 11 -11.47 -5.44 26.46
C SER A 11 -11.72 -4.38 25.37
N VAL A 12 -11.05 -3.24 25.42
CA VAL A 12 -11.16 -2.19 24.38
C VAL A 12 -10.31 -2.53 23.15
N PHE A 13 -9.13 -3.15 23.36
CA PHE A 13 -8.21 -3.48 22.28
C PHE A 13 -8.18 -4.98 21.93
N GLY A 14 -8.73 -5.84 22.77
CA GLY A 14 -8.75 -7.30 22.58
C GLY A 14 -10.00 -7.84 21.90
N VAL A 15 -10.98 -6.99 21.55
CA VAL A 15 -12.08 -7.41 20.68
C VAL A 15 -11.48 -7.55 19.27
N THR A 16 -11.20 -8.77 18.87
CA THR A 16 -10.85 -9.14 17.49
C THR A 16 -12.06 -8.90 16.60
N GLN A 17 -12.39 -7.65 16.39
CA GLN A 17 -13.20 -7.25 15.24
C GLN A 17 -12.30 -7.43 14.02
N SER A 18 -12.85 -8.03 12.99
CA SER A 18 -12.21 -8.17 11.69
C SER A 18 -11.67 -6.80 11.28
N ALA A 19 -10.40 -6.55 11.56
CA ALA A 19 -9.80 -5.27 11.29
C ALA A 19 -9.70 -5.11 9.79
N PHE A 20 -10.56 -4.29 9.22
CA PHE A 20 -10.42 -3.86 7.84
C PHE A 20 -9.15 -3.02 7.78
N ALA A 21 -8.04 -3.66 7.44
CA ALA A 21 -6.80 -2.96 7.22
C ALA A 21 -6.80 -2.35 5.81
N MET A 22 -6.00 -1.31 5.61
CA MET A 22 -5.69 -0.77 4.29
C MET A 22 -5.25 -1.87 3.30
N HIS A 23 -4.50 -2.85 3.78
CA HIS A 23 -4.19 -4.06 3.04
C HIS A 23 -5.36 -5.05 3.16
N ILE A 24 -5.70 -5.65 2.04
CA ILE A 24 -6.70 -6.71 2.04
C ILE A 24 -6.14 -7.89 2.85
N MET A 25 -6.86 -8.26 3.90
CA MET A 25 -6.43 -9.28 4.85
C MET A 25 -6.45 -10.68 4.24
N GLU A 26 -5.71 -11.60 4.88
CA GLU A 26 -5.69 -13.02 4.53
C GLU A 26 -7.11 -13.59 4.48
N GLY A 27 -7.41 -14.30 3.40
CA GLY A 27 -8.71 -14.96 3.21
C GLY A 27 -9.90 -14.04 2.93
N TYR A 28 -9.73 -12.71 2.96
CA TYR A 28 -10.83 -11.76 2.74
C TYR A 28 -11.27 -11.69 1.27
N LEU A 29 -10.34 -11.84 0.32
CA LEU A 29 -10.64 -11.74 -1.10
C LEU A 29 -10.99 -13.11 -1.68
N PRO A 30 -12.03 -13.25 -2.53
CA PRO A 30 -12.34 -14.49 -3.23
C PRO A 30 -11.12 -14.99 -4.03
N LYS A 31 -10.90 -16.31 -4.05
CA LYS A 31 -9.73 -16.94 -4.69
C LYS A 31 -9.51 -16.50 -6.15
N ALA A 32 -10.60 -16.36 -6.91
CA ALA A 32 -10.53 -15.91 -8.31
C ALA A 32 -9.91 -14.50 -8.43
N HIS A 33 -10.30 -13.58 -7.54
CA HIS A 33 -9.76 -12.22 -7.50
C HIS A 33 -8.29 -12.21 -7.05
N CYS A 34 -7.91 -13.07 -6.08
CA CYS A 34 -6.51 -13.23 -5.66
C CYS A 34 -5.63 -13.63 -6.84
N ILE A 35 -6.06 -14.64 -7.61
CA ILE A 35 -5.33 -15.13 -8.79
C ILE A 35 -5.29 -14.04 -9.88
N ALA A 36 -6.41 -13.41 -10.18
CA ALA A 36 -6.48 -12.38 -11.21
C ALA A 36 -5.53 -11.22 -10.93
N TRP A 37 -5.54 -10.67 -9.71
CA TRP A 37 -4.62 -9.59 -9.33
C TRP A 37 -3.16 -10.05 -9.31
N GLY A 38 -2.89 -11.30 -8.92
CA GLY A 38 -1.55 -11.90 -8.99
C GLY A 38 -1.02 -11.93 -10.43
N VAL A 39 -1.84 -12.40 -11.37
CA VAL A 39 -1.50 -12.46 -12.80
C VAL A 39 -1.24 -11.06 -13.37
N VAL A 40 -2.08 -10.08 -13.03
CA VAL A 40 -1.92 -8.69 -13.46
C VAL A 40 -0.59 -8.08 -12.97
N CYS A 41 -0.07 -8.51 -11.83
CA CYS A 41 1.21 -8.01 -11.31
C CYS A 41 2.43 -8.55 -12.08
N ILE A 42 2.34 -9.71 -12.74
CA ILE A 42 3.50 -10.39 -13.34
C ILE A 42 4.29 -9.49 -14.30
N PRO A 43 3.70 -8.81 -15.30
CA PRO A 43 4.46 -7.99 -16.24
C PRO A 43 5.21 -6.84 -15.56
N PHE A 44 4.61 -6.24 -14.51
CA PHE A 44 5.24 -5.16 -13.76
C PHE A 44 6.41 -5.66 -12.92
N LEU A 45 6.28 -6.83 -12.30
CA LEU A 45 7.35 -7.47 -11.53
C LEU A 45 8.51 -7.90 -12.42
N VAL A 46 8.23 -8.44 -13.60
CA VAL A 46 9.26 -8.79 -14.58
C VAL A 46 10.02 -7.52 -15.04
N ALA A 47 9.30 -6.46 -15.42
CA ALA A 47 9.90 -5.19 -15.78
C ALA A 47 10.71 -4.57 -14.62
N GLY A 48 10.18 -4.70 -13.41
CA GLY A 48 10.84 -4.26 -12.18
C GLY A 48 12.13 -5.02 -11.92
N PHE A 49 12.12 -6.33 -12.04
CA PHE A 49 13.31 -7.17 -11.85
C PHE A 49 14.40 -6.85 -12.88
N ILE A 50 14.03 -6.67 -14.15
CA ILE A 50 14.96 -6.25 -15.20
C ILE A 50 15.58 -4.88 -14.87
N SER A 51 14.75 -3.93 -14.41
CA SER A 51 15.20 -2.58 -14.05
C SER A 51 16.12 -2.61 -12.83
N LEU A 52 15.75 -3.38 -11.81
CA LEU A 52 16.53 -3.57 -10.60
C LEU A 52 17.91 -4.17 -10.93
N ARG A 53 17.94 -5.22 -11.73
CA ARG A 53 19.18 -5.87 -12.16
C ARG A 53 20.11 -4.91 -12.90
N LYS A 54 19.58 -4.04 -13.77
CA LYS A 54 20.36 -3.03 -14.48
C LYS A 54 21.04 -2.04 -13.51
N ILE A 55 20.31 -1.57 -12.49
CA ILE A 55 20.82 -0.62 -11.48
C ILE A 55 21.94 -1.29 -10.69
N VAL A 56 21.69 -2.48 -10.18
CA VAL A 56 22.64 -3.22 -9.31
C VAL A 56 23.92 -3.61 -10.07
N THR A 57 23.79 -3.98 -11.35
CA THR A 57 24.95 -4.34 -12.18
C THR A 57 25.81 -3.11 -12.48
N LYS A 58 25.18 -1.94 -12.67
CA LYS A 58 25.89 -0.69 -12.97
C LYS A 58 26.59 -0.14 -11.73
N GLU A 59 25.96 -0.19 -10.56
CA GLU A 59 26.45 0.42 -9.36
C GLU A 59 26.02 -0.37 -8.11
N ARG A 60 26.92 -1.21 -7.60
CA ARG A 60 26.65 -2.05 -6.41
C ARG A 60 26.28 -1.26 -5.16
N LYS A 61 26.77 -0.03 -5.00
CA LYS A 61 26.44 0.84 -3.87
C LYS A 61 24.95 1.20 -3.82
N SER A 62 24.26 1.18 -4.97
CA SER A 62 22.81 1.40 -5.05
C SER A 62 22.01 0.36 -4.26
N LEU A 63 22.55 -0.84 -4.03
CA LEU A 63 21.91 -1.87 -3.19
C LEU A 63 21.63 -1.39 -1.77
N ILE A 64 22.56 -0.64 -1.19
CA ILE A 64 22.41 -0.11 0.17
C ILE A 64 21.22 0.87 0.21
N VAL A 65 21.15 1.79 -0.74
CA VAL A 65 20.09 2.80 -0.79
C VAL A 65 18.73 2.15 -1.14
N LEU A 66 18.74 1.12 -1.99
CA LEU A 66 17.54 0.32 -2.29
C LEU A 66 17.05 -0.43 -1.04
N ALA A 67 17.96 -1.05 -0.29
CA ALA A 67 17.63 -1.73 0.96
C ALA A 67 17.09 -0.74 2.00
N MET A 68 17.68 0.45 2.10
CA MET A 68 17.19 1.53 2.97
C MET A 68 15.78 2.00 2.57
N ALA A 69 15.49 2.12 1.27
CA ALA A 69 14.16 2.48 0.78
C ALA A 69 13.13 1.40 1.13
N GLY A 70 13.49 0.12 0.99
CA GLY A 70 12.65 -1.00 1.41
C GLY A 70 12.41 -1.01 2.93
N ALA A 71 13.47 -0.83 3.72
CA ALA A 71 13.38 -0.75 5.17
C ALA A 71 12.51 0.44 5.62
N TYR A 72 12.68 1.61 5.01
CA TYR A 72 11.85 2.78 5.26
C TYR A 72 10.37 2.49 4.99
N THR A 73 10.06 1.91 3.84
CA THR A 73 8.69 1.50 3.47
C THR A 73 8.12 0.51 4.48
N PHE A 74 8.92 -0.47 4.94
CA PHE A 74 8.51 -1.45 5.93
C PHE A 74 8.24 -0.81 7.30
N VAL A 75 9.13 0.08 7.77
CA VAL A 75 8.98 0.79 9.06
C VAL A 75 7.74 1.68 9.06
N LEU A 76 7.50 2.45 7.99
CA LEU A 76 6.26 3.25 7.87
C LEU A 76 5.01 2.37 7.96
N SER A 77 5.04 1.20 7.35
CA SER A 77 3.92 0.25 7.40
C SER A 77 3.71 -0.36 8.79
N ALA A 78 4.75 -0.41 9.61
CA ALA A 78 4.64 -0.89 11.00
C ALA A 78 3.96 0.15 11.91
N LEU A 79 3.97 1.43 11.53
CA LEU A 79 3.31 2.52 12.25
C LEU A 79 1.79 2.52 11.97
N LYS A 80 1.12 1.48 12.43
CA LYS A 80 -0.33 1.32 12.23
C LYS A 80 -1.11 2.29 13.11
N ILE A 81 -1.99 3.06 12.50
CA ILE A 81 -2.96 3.91 13.18
C ILE A 81 -4.32 3.24 13.12
N PRO A 82 -5.01 3.02 14.27
CA PRO A 82 -6.38 2.52 14.26
C PRO A 82 -7.28 3.45 13.46
N SER A 83 -8.11 2.87 12.61
CA SER A 83 -9.09 3.57 11.78
C SER A 83 -10.51 3.18 12.17
N VAL A 84 -11.48 3.79 11.49
CA VAL A 84 -12.90 3.53 11.69
C VAL A 84 -13.21 2.06 11.37
N SER A 85 -14.18 1.47 12.07
CA SER A 85 -14.64 0.08 11.87
C SER A 85 -13.57 -1.00 12.13
N GLY A 86 -12.57 -0.71 13.01
CA GLY A 86 -11.51 -1.66 13.32
C GLY A 86 -10.46 -1.80 12.22
N SER A 87 -10.47 -0.94 11.19
CA SER A 87 -9.45 -0.88 10.19
C SER A 87 -8.15 -0.27 10.73
N SER A 88 -7.04 -0.49 10.06
CA SER A 88 -5.77 0.15 10.35
C SER A 88 -5.21 0.83 9.10
N SER A 89 -4.60 1.97 9.30
CA SER A 89 -4.01 2.78 8.24
C SER A 89 -2.55 3.07 8.54
N HIS A 90 -1.75 3.20 7.51
CA HIS A 90 -0.35 3.57 7.63
C HIS A 90 0.14 4.26 6.36
N PRO A 91 1.15 5.12 6.41
CA PRO A 91 1.78 5.67 5.21
C PRO A 91 2.46 4.56 4.40
N THR A 92 2.37 4.60 3.07
CA THR A 92 2.96 3.54 2.23
C THR A 92 4.46 3.68 2.05
N GLY A 93 4.98 4.89 1.99
CA GLY A 93 6.39 5.17 1.74
C GLY A 93 6.89 4.81 0.32
N THR A 94 6.10 4.11 -0.46
CA THR A 94 6.48 3.64 -1.81
C THR A 94 6.62 4.77 -2.81
N GLY A 95 5.90 5.88 -2.62
CA GLY A 95 5.98 7.07 -3.47
C GLY A 95 7.38 7.70 -3.47
N LEU A 96 8.02 7.80 -2.30
CA LEU A 96 9.39 8.31 -2.19
C LEU A 96 10.38 7.41 -2.95
N GLY A 97 10.29 6.09 -2.76
CA GLY A 97 11.13 5.14 -3.48
C GLY A 97 10.93 5.22 -4.99
N ALA A 98 9.69 5.43 -5.46
CA ALA A 98 9.38 5.60 -6.87
C ALA A 98 10.01 6.86 -7.47
N THR A 99 10.06 7.96 -6.73
CA THR A 99 10.73 9.21 -7.19
C THR A 99 12.24 9.06 -7.30
N LEU A 100 12.85 8.19 -6.48
CA LEU A 100 14.31 7.96 -6.45
C LEU A 100 14.77 6.92 -7.47
N PHE A 101 14.09 5.76 -7.54
CA PHE A 101 14.53 4.59 -8.31
C PHE A 101 13.64 4.26 -9.51
N GLY A 102 12.51 4.94 -9.61
CA GLY A 102 11.47 4.64 -10.60
C GLY A 102 10.45 3.61 -10.11
N PRO A 103 9.24 3.64 -10.69
CA PRO A 103 8.11 2.83 -10.22
C PRO A 103 8.30 1.34 -10.46
N SER A 104 8.97 0.95 -11.55
CA SER A 104 9.22 -0.47 -11.86
C SER A 104 10.10 -1.14 -10.81
N VAL A 105 11.12 -0.45 -10.29
CA VAL A 105 11.99 -0.98 -9.22
C VAL A 105 11.19 -1.11 -7.93
N MET A 106 10.33 -0.13 -7.64
CA MET A 106 9.48 -0.16 -6.45
C MET A 106 8.45 -1.30 -6.47
N SER A 107 8.05 -1.80 -7.64
CA SER A 107 7.19 -2.99 -7.71
C SER A 107 7.85 -4.21 -7.07
N VAL A 108 9.16 -4.40 -7.28
CA VAL A 108 9.93 -5.52 -6.70
C VAL A 108 10.21 -5.29 -5.22
N ILE A 109 10.65 -4.08 -4.85
CA ILE A 109 10.88 -3.75 -3.44
C ILE A 109 9.58 -3.86 -2.65
N GLY A 110 8.47 -3.35 -3.19
CA GLY A 110 7.18 -3.35 -2.56
C GLY A 110 6.61 -4.74 -2.30
N ILE A 111 6.74 -5.69 -3.25
CA ILE A 111 6.29 -7.07 -2.99
C ILE A 111 7.11 -7.74 -1.89
N ILE A 112 8.43 -7.47 -1.81
CA ILE A 112 9.28 -7.97 -0.73
C ILE A 112 8.82 -7.39 0.61
N VAL A 113 8.56 -6.10 0.67
CA VAL A 113 8.04 -5.43 1.88
C VAL A 113 6.69 -6.02 2.29
N LEU A 114 5.76 -6.18 1.35
CA LEU A 114 4.45 -6.78 1.59
C LEU A 114 4.54 -8.22 2.10
N LEU A 115 5.49 -8.99 1.59
CA LEU A 115 5.75 -10.34 2.07
C LEU A 115 6.19 -10.32 3.55
N PHE A 116 7.12 -9.44 3.91
CA PHE A 116 7.53 -9.27 5.30
C PHE A 116 6.41 -8.74 6.19
N GLN A 117 5.56 -7.84 5.69
CA GLN A 117 4.38 -7.38 6.42
C GLN A 117 3.41 -8.52 6.72
N ALA A 118 3.14 -9.38 5.74
CA ALA A 118 2.26 -10.53 5.91
C ALA A 118 2.83 -11.54 6.92
N LEU A 119 4.13 -11.82 6.84
CA LEU A 119 4.79 -12.83 7.68
C LEU A 119 5.10 -12.35 9.11
N LEU A 120 5.56 -11.09 9.27
CA LEU A 120 6.07 -10.59 10.55
C LEU A 120 5.07 -9.71 11.30
N LEU A 121 4.19 -9.02 10.59
CA LEU A 121 3.28 -8.04 11.18
C LEU A 121 1.81 -8.50 11.15
N ALA A 122 1.52 -9.68 10.61
CA ALA A 122 0.16 -10.14 10.34
C ALA A 122 -0.67 -9.02 9.66
N HIS A 123 -0.08 -8.36 8.67
CA HIS A 123 -0.66 -7.23 7.96
C HIS A 123 -0.77 -7.51 6.46
N GLY A 124 -1.99 -7.48 5.93
CA GLY A 124 -2.29 -8.05 4.62
C GLY A 124 -2.42 -9.57 4.70
N GLY A 125 -2.09 -10.28 3.64
CA GLY A 125 -2.13 -11.73 3.58
C GLY A 125 -1.32 -12.29 2.42
N LEU A 126 -0.93 -13.55 2.53
CA LEU A 126 -0.21 -14.26 1.46
C LEU A 126 -1.13 -14.55 0.27
N THR A 127 -2.41 -14.90 0.53
CA THR A 127 -3.40 -15.12 -0.53
C THR A 127 -3.76 -13.81 -1.24
N THR A 128 -3.77 -12.70 -0.53
CA THR A 128 -4.10 -11.37 -1.06
C THR A 128 -2.87 -10.58 -1.52
N LEU A 129 -1.67 -11.22 -1.49
CA LEU A 129 -0.41 -10.56 -1.83
C LEU A 129 -0.45 -9.91 -3.22
N GLY A 130 -1.08 -10.56 -4.22
CA GLY A 130 -1.22 -10.01 -5.56
C GLY A 130 -2.01 -8.70 -5.59
N ALA A 131 -3.16 -8.65 -4.92
CA ALA A 131 -3.99 -7.46 -4.85
C ALA A 131 -3.28 -6.31 -4.12
N ASN A 132 -2.67 -6.61 -2.97
CA ASN A 132 -1.90 -5.63 -2.20
C ASN A 132 -0.66 -5.13 -2.97
N THR A 133 0.00 -6.02 -3.73
CA THR A 133 1.11 -5.64 -4.62
C THR A 133 0.65 -4.69 -5.71
N PHE A 134 -0.48 -4.97 -6.33
CA PHE A 134 -1.00 -4.10 -7.38
C PHE A 134 -1.31 -2.69 -6.86
N SER A 135 -2.00 -2.58 -5.73
CA SER A 135 -2.37 -1.27 -5.17
C SER A 135 -1.15 -0.49 -4.65
N MET A 136 -0.36 -1.09 -3.76
CA MET A 136 0.71 -0.40 -3.03
C MET A 136 2.05 -0.36 -3.78
N ALA A 137 2.41 -1.46 -4.47
CA ALA A 137 3.74 -1.57 -5.07
C ALA A 137 3.76 -1.23 -6.57
N ILE A 138 2.59 -1.15 -7.23
CA ILE A 138 2.48 -0.81 -8.64
C ILE A 138 1.71 0.49 -8.81
N ALA A 139 0.41 0.51 -8.56
CA ALA A 139 -0.45 1.64 -8.88
C ALA A 139 -0.02 2.94 -8.18
N GLY A 140 0.17 2.92 -6.86
CA GLY A 140 0.66 4.06 -6.09
C GLY A 140 1.98 4.61 -6.60
N PRO A 141 3.05 3.80 -6.69
CA PRO A 141 4.35 4.21 -7.23
C PRO A 141 4.31 4.77 -8.65
N PHE A 142 3.53 4.17 -9.55
CA PHE A 142 3.40 4.68 -10.92
C PHE A 142 2.76 6.06 -10.97
N LEU A 143 1.70 6.29 -10.18
CA LEU A 143 1.08 7.63 -10.08
C LEU A 143 2.05 8.63 -9.43
N SER A 144 2.69 8.26 -8.32
CA SER A 144 3.68 9.12 -7.66
C SER A 144 4.77 9.58 -8.63
N TYR A 145 5.32 8.65 -9.38
CA TYR A 145 6.36 8.97 -10.37
C TYR A 145 5.85 9.86 -11.49
N GLY A 146 4.63 9.61 -11.98
CA GLY A 146 3.97 10.46 -12.99
C GLY A 146 3.81 11.89 -12.52
N ILE A 147 3.30 12.08 -11.29
CA ILE A 147 3.13 13.40 -10.67
C ILE A 147 4.48 14.09 -10.47
N TYR A 148 5.49 13.36 -9.96
CA TYR A 148 6.83 13.92 -9.81
C TYR A 148 7.41 14.40 -11.14
N LYS A 149 7.26 13.61 -12.20
CA LYS A 149 7.70 13.99 -13.56
C LYS A 149 6.95 15.21 -14.09
N LEU A 150 5.64 15.27 -13.86
CA LEU A 150 4.82 16.42 -14.24
C LEU A 150 5.26 17.69 -13.49
N CYS A 151 5.42 17.62 -12.18
CA CYS A 151 5.92 18.73 -11.37
C CYS A 151 7.29 19.21 -11.85
N LYS A 152 8.18 18.28 -12.19
CA LYS A 152 9.49 18.61 -12.75
C LYS A 152 9.39 19.30 -14.11
N ALA A 153 8.49 18.84 -14.99
CA ALA A 153 8.26 19.47 -16.31
C ALA A 153 7.69 20.90 -16.17
N LEU A 154 6.81 21.10 -15.18
CA LEU A 154 6.23 22.40 -14.85
C LEU A 154 7.17 23.30 -14.03
N LYS A 155 8.42 22.87 -13.78
CA LYS A 155 9.42 23.59 -12.98
C LYS A 155 8.95 23.94 -11.55
N VAL A 156 8.07 23.12 -10.98
CA VAL A 156 7.63 23.24 -9.58
C VAL A 156 8.81 22.96 -8.65
N ASN A 157 8.84 23.60 -7.48
CA ASN A 157 9.87 23.35 -6.47
C ASN A 157 9.96 21.85 -6.16
N LYS A 158 11.19 21.32 -6.08
CA LYS A 158 11.45 19.88 -5.88
C LYS A 158 10.77 19.33 -4.63
N MET A 159 10.81 20.07 -3.51
CA MET A 159 10.17 19.64 -2.26
C MET A 159 8.65 19.50 -2.41
N VAL A 160 8.02 20.51 -3.04
CA VAL A 160 6.58 20.48 -3.33
C VAL A 160 6.24 19.33 -4.28
N GLY A 161 7.06 19.14 -5.32
CA GLY A 161 6.86 18.04 -6.27
C GLY A 161 6.94 16.65 -5.64
N VAL A 162 7.88 16.44 -4.73
CA VAL A 162 8.00 15.18 -3.97
C VAL A 162 6.83 15.02 -3.00
N PHE A 163 6.46 16.08 -2.28
CA PHE A 163 5.32 16.07 -1.37
C PHE A 163 4.03 15.67 -2.11
N LEU A 164 3.71 16.36 -3.20
CA LEU A 164 2.52 16.04 -4.01
C LEU A 164 2.56 14.60 -4.56
N ALA A 165 3.71 14.16 -5.02
CA ALA A 165 3.88 12.83 -5.55
C ALA A 165 3.62 11.75 -4.48
N CYS A 166 4.17 11.92 -3.28
CA CYS A 166 3.98 10.98 -2.18
C CYS A 166 2.53 10.98 -1.68
N THR A 167 1.97 12.16 -1.42
CA THR A 167 0.60 12.32 -0.93
C THR A 167 -0.44 11.74 -1.90
N LEU A 168 -0.39 12.16 -3.17
CA LEU A 168 -1.37 11.68 -4.15
C LEU A 168 -1.19 10.22 -4.53
N GLY A 169 0.06 9.72 -4.52
CA GLY A 169 0.33 8.31 -4.72
C GLY A 169 -0.17 7.44 -3.58
N ASP A 170 -0.02 7.91 -2.34
CA ASP A 170 -0.56 7.25 -1.16
C ASP A 170 -2.08 7.18 -1.22
N LEU A 171 -2.76 8.30 -1.44
CA LEU A 171 -4.22 8.35 -1.61
C LEU A 171 -4.70 7.46 -2.75
N PHE A 172 -3.97 7.40 -3.86
CA PHE A 172 -4.35 6.55 -4.99
C PHE A 172 -4.27 5.05 -4.67
N THR A 173 -3.32 4.64 -3.83
CA THR A 173 -3.25 3.26 -3.33
C THR A 173 -4.57 2.85 -2.68
N TYR A 174 -5.19 3.74 -1.90
CA TYR A 174 -6.50 3.48 -1.27
C TYR A 174 -7.65 3.46 -2.27
N CYS A 175 -7.64 4.35 -3.24
CA CYS A 175 -8.64 4.34 -4.30
C CYS A 175 -8.63 2.99 -5.02
N VAL A 176 -7.45 2.47 -5.34
CA VAL A 176 -7.28 1.18 -5.99
C VAL A 176 -7.74 0.04 -5.09
N THR A 177 -7.33 0.03 -3.81
CA THR A 177 -7.78 -1.00 -2.84
C THR A 177 -9.29 -0.97 -2.65
N SER A 178 -9.89 0.21 -2.52
CA SER A 178 -11.35 0.36 -2.43
C SER A 178 -12.06 -0.19 -3.65
N PHE A 179 -11.52 0.04 -4.84
CA PHE A 179 -12.05 -0.49 -6.09
C PHE A 179 -11.89 -2.01 -6.18
N GLN A 180 -10.75 -2.57 -5.75
CA GLN A 180 -10.54 -4.02 -5.68
C GLN A 180 -11.56 -4.71 -4.77
N LEU A 181 -11.85 -4.11 -3.61
CA LEU A 181 -12.86 -4.60 -2.68
C LEU A 181 -14.27 -4.47 -3.25
N ALA A 182 -14.57 -3.37 -3.92
CA ALA A 182 -15.87 -3.14 -4.54
C ALA A 182 -16.16 -4.12 -5.68
N LEU A 183 -15.15 -4.52 -6.44
CA LEU A 183 -15.27 -5.56 -7.47
C LEU A 183 -15.56 -6.93 -6.87
N ALA A 184 -14.97 -7.23 -5.71
CA ALA A 184 -15.15 -8.50 -5.03
C ALA A 184 -16.49 -8.57 -4.27
N TYR A 185 -16.97 -7.44 -3.76
CA TYR A 185 -18.14 -7.31 -2.92
C TYR A 185 -19.05 -6.16 -3.39
N PRO A 186 -19.71 -6.30 -4.55
CA PRO A 186 -20.65 -5.29 -5.02
C PRO A 186 -21.83 -5.17 -4.06
N SER A 187 -22.34 -3.97 -3.87
CA SER A 187 -23.52 -3.71 -3.04
C SER A 187 -24.79 -4.23 -3.74
N GLU A 188 -25.73 -4.77 -2.99
CA GLU A 188 -27.04 -5.18 -3.51
C GLU A 188 -27.80 -4.00 -4.12
N VAL A 189 -27.64 -2.82 -3.53
CA VAL A 189 -28.24 -1.57 -4.03
C VAL A 189 -27.12 -0.66 -4.53
N GLY A 190 -27.10 -0.40 -5.86
CA GLY A 190 -26.11 0.48 -6.50
C GLY A 190 -24.82 -0.20 -6.97
N GLY A 191 -24.69 -1.52 -6.82
CA GLY A 191 -23.61 -2.32 -7.41
C GLY A 191 -22.20 -1.93 -6.96
N VAL A 192 -21.24 -2.04 -7.89
CA VAL A 192 -19.81 -1.78 -7.64
C VAL A 192 -19.54 -0.33 -7.23
N LEU A 193 -20.24 0.65 -7.84
CA LEU A 193 -20.01 2.06 -7.56
C LEU A 193 -20.38 2.43 -6.12
N ALA A 194 -21.55 1.97 -5.65
CA ALA A 194 -21.99 2.22 -4.28
C ALA A 194 -21.03 1.58 -3.26
N SER A 195 -20.56 0.36 -3.56
CA SER A 195 -19.56 -0.33 -2.74
C SER A 195 -18.22 0.43 -2.71
N ALA A 196 -17.75 0.91 -3.86
CA ALA A 196 -16.50 1.69 -3.93
C ALA A 196 -16.58 2.97 -3.10
N VAL A 197 -17.69 3.72 -3.20
CA VAL A 197 -17.90 4.94 -2.39
C VAL A 197 -17.92 4.61 -0.90
N LYS A 198 -18.55 3.50 -0.50
CA LYS A 198 -18.56 3.03 0.89
C LYS A 198 -17.14 2.75 1.39
N PHE A 199 -16.32 1.99 0.66
CA PHE A 199 -14.94 1.70 1.07
C PHE A 199 -14.07 2.95 1.07
N LEU A 200 -14.20 3.82 0.07
CA LEU A 200 -13.48 5.10 0.03
C LEU A 200 -13.81 5.97 1.25
N SER A 201 -15.08 6.08 1.64
CA SER A 201 -15.48 6.88 2.80
C SER A 201 -14.93 6.33 4.12
N ILE A 202 -14.87 4.99 4.27
CA ILE A 202 -14.29 4.35 5.46
C ILE A 202 -12.79 4.67 5.56
N PHE A 203 -12.06 4.59 4.45
CA PHE A 203 -10.62 4.84 4.46
C PHE A 203 -10.25 6.32 4.51
N ALA A 204 -11.04 7.20 3.91
CA ALA A 204 -10.72 8.62 3.81
C ALA A 204 -10.44 9.29 5.16
N VAL A 205 -11.20 8.93 6.19
CA VAL A 205 -11.10 9.53 7.54
C VAL A 205 -9.68 9.49 8.10
N THR A 206 -8.96 8.41 7.86
CA THR A 206 -7.59 8.23 8.37
C THR A 206 -6.54 8.45 7.29
N GLN A 207 -6.86 8.18 6.04
CA GLN A 207 -5.87 8.25 4.97
C GLN A 207 -5.58 9.67 4.49
N VAL A 208 -6.58 10.55 4.49
CA VAL A 208 -6.36 11.95 4.11
C VAL A 208 -5.38 12.66 5.08
N PRO A 209 -5.52 12.55 6.41
CA PRO A 209 -4.53 13.10 7.33
C PRO A 209 -3.15 12.42 7.24
N LEU A 210 -3.10 11.10 7.00
CA LEU A 210 -1.85 10.35 6.91
C LEU A 210 -1.04 10.69 5.66
N ALA A 211 -1.71 10.82 4.53
CA ALA A 211 -1.07 11.14 3.26
C ALA A 211 -0.49 12.56 3.23
#